data_24b2490d66b0d4cad2a5a5a55aed93c9
#
_entry.id   24b2490d66b0d4cad2a5a5a55aed93c9
#
_cell.length_a   1.000
_cell.length_b   1.000
_cell.length_c   1.000
_cell.angle_alpha   90.00
_cell.angle_beta   90.00
_cell.angle_gamma   90.00
#
_symmetry.space_group_name_H-M   'P 1'
#
loop_
_entity.id
_entity.type
_entity.pdbx_description
1 polymer ?
#
loop_
_entity_poly.entity_id
_entity_poly.type
_entity_poly.pdbx_seq_one_letter_code
_entity_poly.pdbx_strand_id
1 'polypeptide(L)'
;MPGLPDRKFRVMIVDDYLNANANCRGFPQFEPTYDCPYPGWCLEIMNQFVKAANLTVEWIVRKNRSVAPDWGSPIDNNGTFSGVLGEIRAGQYDTACLLYQKSTIRSEYFTYSMPVTEVTQIFVVKELPRTLYTSMFIFLHPFSSTFAWRVVDEFFNGGFNAFTLYAGTILRLIFSVFGIGFLPELYKGILLTALVTPPNTSPIKNALDVIKLVASKKYHLACNRNTWFYEELNDSTDPFFVQLRKATAANPVVFPEERRGGLQKLMEKGNFIYQTQEDTIDFQKARESCRTIIISEGLPYRSAHFMWNADNPFREKIDRQILKNYAMTESVQRRYFQNKNIEAMRPSCPPDQYTQREDEALNVFSVFGQFAVMCAGLVIALIALCMEITVHFTIAKIWTQLDKK
;
A
#
# COMPACT_ATOMS: atom_id res chain seq x y z
N MET A 1 -43.45 21.49 -3.07
CA MET A 1 -41.99 21.64 -3.21
C MET A 1 -41.74 23.09 -3.61
N PRO A 2 -40.91 23.85 -2.93
CA PRO A 2 -40.56 25.18 -3.38
C PRO A 2 -39.95 25.05 -4.78
N GLY A 3 -40.38 25.92 -5.72
CA GLY A 3 -39.87 25.92 -7.08
C GLY A 3 -38.35 26.16 -7.08
N LEU A 4 -37.62 25.50 -7.98
CA LEU A 4 -36.20 25.81 -8.17
C LEU A 4 -36.04 27.29 -8.52
N PRO A 5 -34.97 27.91 -8.04
CA PRO A 5 -34.63 29.27 -8.49
C PRO A 5 -34.43 29.23 -10.02
N ASP A 6 -34.83 30.27 -10.67
CA ASP A 6 -34.75 30.46 -12.13
C ASP A 6 -33.29 30.71 -12.58
N ARG A 7 -32.33 30.06 -11.91
CA ARG A 7 -30.87 30.17 -12.16
C ARG A 7 -30.27 28.84 -12.56
N LYS A 8 -29.24 28.90 -13.38
CA LYS A 8 -28.44 27.73 -13.77
C LYS A 8 -27.69 27.17 -12.58
N PHE A 9 -27.55 25.85 -12.56
CA PHE A 9 -26.71 25.13 -11.63
C PHE A 9 -25.23 25.29 -12.04
N ARG A 10 -24.42 25.96 -11.20
CA ARG A 10 -23.03 26.28 -11.51
C ARG A 10 -22.09 25.24 -10.92
N VAL A 11 -21.41 24.51 -11.80
CA VAL A 11 -20.47 23.46 -11.41
C VAL A 11 -19.07 23.82 -11.84
N MET A 12 -18.16 23.90 -10.86
CA MET A 12 -16.74 24.13 -11.14
C MET A 12 -16.07 22.83 -11.62
N ILE A 13 -15.31 22.93 -12.70
CA ILE A 13 -14.43 21.87 -13.18
C ILE A 13 -13.00 22.22 -12.79
N VAL A 14 -12.36 21.34 -12.05
CA VAL A 14 -10.94 21.45 -11.69
C VAL A 14 -10.16 20.49 -12.58
N ASP A 15 -9.10 20.98 -13.22
CA ASP A 15 -8.19 20.15 -14.01
C ASP A 15 -7.44 19.18 -13.07
N ASP A 16 -7.97 17.99 -12.99
CA ASP A 16 -7.37 16.86 -12.31
C ASP A 16 -7.60 15.62 -13.17
N TYR A 17 -6.53 14.98 -13.57
CA TYR A 17 -6.52 13.89 -14.54
C TYR A 17 -7.59 12.81 -14.29
N LEU A 18 -7.88 12.51 -13.01
CA LEU A 18 -8.89 11.53 -12.65
C LEU A 18 -10.31 12.08 -12.64
N ASN A 19 -10.49 13.26 -12.07
CA ASN A 19 -11.81 13.86 -11.92
C ASN A 19 -12.26 14.56 -13.21
N ALA A 20 -11.32 15.22 -13.89
CA ALA A 20 -11.57 15.93 -15.14
C ALA A 20 -10.28 15.99 -15.96
N ASN A 21 -10.17 15.18 -17.00
CA ASN A 21 -8.96 15.01 -17.79
C ASN A 21 -8.79 16.13 -18.83
N ALA A 22 -7.95 17.10 -18.51
CA ALA A 22 -7.65 18.20 -19.41
C ALA A 22 -6.83 17.83 -20.66
N ASN A 23 -6.26 16.60 -20.69
CA ASN A 23 -5.55 16.11 -21.86
C ASN A 23 -6.49 15.63 -22.98
N CYS A 24 -7.78 15.50 -22.70
CA CYS A 24 -8.77 15.15 -23.72
C CYS A 24 -8.94 16.28 -24.74
N ARG A 25 -8.95 15.91 -26.02
CA ARG A 25 -9.21 16.83 -27.12
C ARG A 25 -10.65 17.35 -27.01
N GLY A 26 -10.84 18.65 -26.76
CA GLY A 26 -12.17 19.24 -26.56
C GLY A 26 -12.61 19.31 -25.10
N PHE A 27 -11.67 19.39 -24.18
CA PHE A 27 -11.96 19.58 -22.76
C PHE A 27 -12.82 20.83 -22.47
N PRO A 28 -13.86 20.74 -21.60
CA PRO A 28 -14.27 19.57 -20.82
C PRO A 28 -15.12 18.59 -21.64
N GLN A 29 -14.77 17.30 -21.56
CA GLN A 29 -15.50 16.23 -22.21
C GLN A 29 -16.27 15.44 -21.17
N PHE A 30 -17.56 15.20 -21.39
CA PHE A 30 -18.47 14.63 -20.39
C PHE A 30 -18.78 13.15 -20.63
N GLU A 31 -18.45 12.61 -21.77
CA GLU A 31 -18.72 11.22 -22.13
C GLU A 31 -17.47 10.61 -22.77
N PRO A 32 -17.21 9.32 -22.53
CA PRO A 32 -16.11 8.63 -23.18
C PRO A 32 -16.27 8.63 -24.71
N THR A 33 -15.16 8.86 -25.39
CA THR A 33 -15.06 8.74 -26.87
C THR A 33 -13.84 7.90 -27.20
N TYR A 34 -13.69 7.56 -28.49
CA TYR A 34 -12.51 6.83 -28.96
C TYR A 34 -11.20 7.59 -28.68
N ASP A 35 -11.20 8.90 -28.89
CA ASP A 35 -10.02 9.74 -28.65
C ASP A 35 -9.80 10.10 -27.19
N CYS A 36 -10.83 9.97 -26.36
CA CYS A 36 -10.76 10.22 -24.92
C CYS A 36 -11.62 9.19 -24.18
N PRO A 37 -11.10 7.98 -23.94
CA PRO A 37 -11.84 6.93 -23.25
C PRO A 37 -12.05 7.20 -21.76
N TYR A 38 -11.27 8.11 -21.18
CA TYR A 38 -11.31 8.50 -19.77
C TYR A 38 -11.36 10.02 -19.61
N PRO A 39 -12.52 10.67 -19.86
CA PRO A 39 -12.65 12.13 -19.77
C PRO A 39 -12.57 12.67 -18.35
N GLY A 40 -12.78 11.85 -17.36
CA GLY A 40 -12.79 12.15 -15.93
C GLY A 40 -14.01 11.55 -15.26
N TRP A 41 -13.78 10.71 -14.27
CA TRP A 41 -14.85 9.96 -13.63
C TRP A 41 -15.89 10.87 -12.96
N CYS A 42 -15.45 11.98 -12.31
CA CYS A 42 -16.36 12.92 -11.69
C CYS A 42 -17.20 13.66 -12.74
N LEU A 43 -16.61 14.05 -13.89
CA LEU A 43 -17.36 14.68 -14.98
C LEU A 43 -18.44 13.76 -15.54
N GLU A 44 -18.11 12.49 -15.73
CA GLU A 44 -19.09 11.51 -16.24
C GLU A 44 -20.25 11.32 -15.28
N ILE A 45 -20.00 11.07 -14.00
CA ILE A 45 -21.07 10.84 -13.02
C ILE A 45 -21.93 12.09 -12.79
N MET A 46 -21.28 13.27 -12.67
CA MET A 46 -22.01 14.53 -12.48
C MET A 46 -22.88 14.85 -13.70
N ASN A 47 -22.37 14.66 -14.91
CA ASN A 47 -23.15 14.84 -16.13
C ASN A 47 -24.38 13.94 -16.19
N GLN A 48 -24.25 12.68 -15.76
CA GLN A 48 -25.40 11.75 -15.69
C GLN A 48 -26.42 12.20 -14.65
N PHE A 49 -25.98 12.62 -13.46
CA PHE A 49 -26.87 13.11 -12.40
C PHE A 49 -27.64 14.35 -12.85
N VAL A 50 -26.96 15.28 -13.50
CA VAL A 50 -27.56 16.52 -14.01
C VAL A 50 -28.60 16.24 -15.10
N LYS A 51 -28.28 15.38 -16.07
CA LYS A 51 -29.20 14.95 -17.11
C LYS A 51 -30.44 14.27 -16.50
N ALA A 52 -30.23 13.33 -15.58
CA ALA A 52 -31.31 12.61 -14.91
C ALA A 52 -32.17 13.50 -13.99
N ALA A 53 -31.60 14.56 -13.43
CA ALA A 53 -32.31 15.56 -12.63
C ALA A 53 -33.02 16.64 -13.48
N ASN A 54 -32.80 16.64 -14.81
CA ASN A 54 -33.28 17.67 -15.74
C ASN A 54 -32.89 19.10 -15.29
N LEU A 55 -31.60 19.30 -14.99
CA LEU A 55 -31.04 20.58 -14.54
C LEU A 55 -30.31 21.28 -15.69
N THR A 56 -30.53 22.59 -15.80
CA THR A 56 -29.72 23.45 -16.68
C THR A 56 -28.43 23.81 -15.97
N VAL A 57 -27.29 23.39 -16.53
CA VAL A 57 -25.97 23.56 -15.92
C VAL A 57 -25.12 24.60 -16.63
N GLU A 58 -24.36 25.32 -15.85
CA GLU A 58 -23.25 26.14 -16.29
C GLU A 58 -21.95 25.51 -15.80
N TRP A 59 -21.19 24.92 -16.71
CA TRP A 59 -19.91 24.31 -16.45
C TRP A 59 -18.81 25.36 -16.52
N ILE A 60 -18.06 25.53 -15.44
CA ILE A 60 -17.06 26.60 -15.34
C ILE A 60 -15.71 25.97 -15.06
N VAL A 61 -14.80 26.08 -16.03
CA VAL A 61 -13.44 25.55 -15.89
C VAL A 61 -12.59 26.54 -15.11
N ARG A 62 -11.94 26.05 -14.04
CA ARG A 62 -11.03 26.87 -13.24
C ARG A 62 -9.84 27.32 -14.09
N LYS A 63 -9.57 28.62 -14.14
CA LYS A 63 -8.59 29.21 -15.06
C LYS A 63 -7.13 28.92 -14.72
N ASN A 64 -6.82 28.63 -13.47
CA ASN A 64 -5.42 28.49 -13.02
C ASN A 64 -4.97 27.01 -13.04
N ARG A 65 -4.44 26.57 -14.19
CA ARG A 65 -3.99 25.18 -14.44
C ARG A 65 -2.55 24.92 -14.02
N SER A 66 -1.76 25.93 -13.72
CA SER A 66 -0.31 25.80 -13.50
C SER A 66 0.07 25.36 -12.07
N VAL A 67 -0.83 25.47 -11.13
CA VAL A 67 -0.63 25.13 -9.74
C VAL A 67 -1.48 23.89 -9.41
N ALA A 68 -0.93 22.95 -8.63
CA ALA A 68 -1.72 21.84 -8.13
C ALA A 68 -3.01 22.37 -7.49
N PRO A 69 -4.17 21.76 -7.76
CA PRO A 69 -5.44 22.28 -7.27
C PRO A 69 -5.40 22.32 -5.74
N ASP A 70 -5.58 23.53 -5.19
CA ASP A 70 -5.86 23.68 -3.77
C ASP A 70 -7.32 23.29 -3.54
N TRP A 71 -7.52 22.12 -2.95
CA TRP A 71 -8.85 21.57 -2.66
C TRP A 71 -9.62 22.40 -1.64
N GLY A 72 -8.89 23.13 -0.83
CA GLY A 72 -9.42 24.00 0.22
C GLY A 72 -9.18 23.48 1.62
N SER A 73 -8.56 24.33 2.41
CA SER A 73 -8.33 24.15 3.85
C SER A 73 -8.86 25.31 4.63
N PRO A 74 -9.22 25.13 5.90
CA PRO A 74 -9.54 26.26 6.78
C PRO A 74 -8.31 27.18 6.92
N ILE A 75 -8.51 28.46 6.71
CA ILE A 75 -7.47 29.50 6.90
C ILE A 75 -7.53 30.01 8.34
N ASP A 76 -8.74 30.10 8.86
CA ASP A 76 -9.02 30.60 10.20
C ASP A 76 -10.17 29.82 10.86
N ASN A 77 -10.42 30.11 12.12
CA ASN A 77 -11.52 29.50 12.87
C ASN A 77 -12.89 30.17 12.59
N ASN A 78 -12.93 31.17 11.69
CA ASN A 78 -14.14 31.90 11.34
C ASN A 78 -14.85 31.35 10.09
N GLY A 79 -14.40 30.20 9.59
CA GLY A 79 -15.00 29.55 8.42
C GLY A 79 -14.52 30.09 7.07
N THR A 80 -13.36 30.75 7.04
CA THR A 80 -12.68 31.13 5.81
C THR A 80 -11.88 29.93 5.29
N PHE A 81 -12.10 29.59 4.04
CA PHE A 81 -11.42 28.47 3.38
C PHE A 81 -10.59 28.95 2.18
N SER A 82 -9.48 28.28 1.93
CA SER A 82 -8.69 28.46 0.72
C SER A 82 -9.29 27.71 -0.46
N GLY A 83 -8.74 27.92 -1.63
CA GLY A 83 -8.94 27.09 -2.81
C GLY A 83 -10.40 26.91 -3.24
N VAL A 84 -10.70 25.70 -3.71
CA VAL A 84 -12.04 25.33 -4.25
C VAL A 84 -13.13 25.51 -3.18
N LEU A 85 -12.88 25.11 -1.93
CA LEU A 85 -13.84 25.26 -0.85
C LEU A 85 -14.13 26.74 -0.54
N GLY A 86 -13.10 27.59 -0.59
CA GLY A 86 -13.29 29.03 -0.43
C GLY A 86 -14.18 29.65 -1.50
N GLU A 87 -14.01 29.22 -2.75
CA GLU A 87 -14.81 29.69 -3.89
C GLU A 87 -16.28 29.21 -3.80
N ILE A 88 -16.51 27.97 -3.33
CA ILE A 88 -17.87 27.46 -3.03
C ILE A 88 -18.49 28.25 -1.86
N ARG A 89 -17.73 28.48 -0.79
CA ARG A 89 -18.19 29.24 0.38
C ARG A 89 -18.57 30.67 0.03
N ALA A 90 -17.81 31.30 -0.85
CA ALA A 90 -18.10 32.63 -1.38
C ALA A 90 -19.32 32.66 -2.33
N GLY A 91 -19.94 31.52 -2.64
CA GLY A 91 -21.09 31.42 -3.51
C GLY A 91 -20.78 31.65 -4.98
N GLN A 92 -19.52 31.55 -5.40
CA GLN A 92 -19.14 31.68 -6.81
C GLN A 92 -19.65 30.48 -7.61
N TYR A 93 -19.69 29.30 -7.00
CA TYR A 93 -20.17 28.04 -7.56
C TYR A 93 -21.13 27.38 -6.59
N ASP A 94 -21.99 26.53 -7.11
CA ASP A 94 -22.89 25.72 -6.29
C ASP A 94 -22.21 24.47 -5.74
N THR A 95 -21.35 23.87 -6.55
CA THR A 95 -20.47 22.75 -6.18
C THR A 95 -19.27 22.65 -7.14
N ALA A 96 -18.35 21.78 -6.85
CA ALA A 96 -17.26 21.43 -7.75
C ALA A 96 -17.36 19.97 -8.18
N CYS A 97 -16.84 19.66 -9.35
CA CYS A 97 -16.65 18.29 -9.83
C CYS A 97 -15.44 17.66 -9.13
N LEU A 98 -15.59 17.48 -7.82
CA LEU A 98 -14.63 16.89 -6.88
C LEU A 98 -15.40 16.21 -5.77
N LEU A 99 -14.86 15.15 -5.24
CA LEU A 99 -15.42 14.45 -4.10
C LEU A 99 -14.57 14.70 -2.85
N TYR A 100 -15.26 14.94 -1.76
CA TYR A 100 -14.66 15.28 -0.48
C TYR A 100 -15.06 14.26 0.58
N GLN A 101 -14.12 13.90 1.42
CA GLN A 101 -14.36 13.14 2.63
C GLN A 101 -14.83 14.09 3.73
N LYS A 102 -15.69 13.56 4.61
CA LYS A 102 -16.17 14.32 5.75
C LYS A 102 -15.02 14.56 6.73
N SER A 103 -14.87 15.80 7.18
CA SER A 103 -14.08 16.17 8.35
C SER A 103 -14.93 16.98 9.31
N THR A 104 -14.54 17.00 10.58
CA THR A 104 -15.24 17.73 11.64
C THR A 104 -15.36 19.21 11.27
N ILE A 105 -14.25 19.85 10.93
CA ILE A 105 -14.20 21.28 10.58
C ILE A 105 -15.07 21.59 9.37
N ARG A 106 -14.96 20.79 8.29
CA ARG A 106 -15.76 21.04 7.07
C ARG A 106 -17.25 20.87 7.31
N SER A 107 -17.63 19.94 8.19
CA SER A 107 -19.05 19.69 8.52
C SER A 107 -19.75 20.85 9.20
N GLU A 108 -19.00 21.77 9.82
CA GLU A 108 -19.57 22.96 10.45
C GLU A 108 -19.98 24.04 9.43
N TYR A 109 -19.31 24.08 8.29
CA TYR A 109 -19.46 25.18 7.32
C TYR A 109 -20.09 24.75 5.99
N PHE A 110 -20.08 23.46 5.69
CA PHE A 110 -20.58 22.90 4.43
C PHE A 110 -21.58 21.80 4.68
N THR A 111 -22.42 21.59 3.68
CA THR A 111 -23.34 20.45 3.64
C THR A 111 -22.82 19.43 2.62
N TYR A 112 -22.86 18.17 2.98
CA TYR A 112 -22.46 17.07 2.11
C TYR A 112 -23.64 16.49 1.36
N SER A 113 -23.40 16.00 0.14
CA SER A 113 -24.36 15.16 -0.58
C SER A 113 -24.52 13.80 0.12
N MET A 114 -25.46 13.00 -0.37
CA MET A 114 -25.41 11.55 -0.13
C MET A 114 -24.06 11.00 -0.59
N PRO A 115 -23.57 9.89 0.01
CA PRO A 115 -22.30 9.29 -0.40
C PRO A 115 -22.37 8.84 -1.86
N VAL A 116 -21.39 9.27 -2.63
CA VAL A 116 -21.26 8.91 -4.05
C VAL A 116 -20.51 7.60 -4.19
N THR A 117 -19.45 7.45 -3.41
CA THR A 117 -18.59 6.27 -3.38
C THR A 117 -17.86 6.17 -2.06
N GLU A 118 -17.21 5.04 -1.85
CA GLU A 118 -16.24 4.86 -0.77
C GLU A 118 -14.82 4.97 -1.34
N VAL A 119 -13.94 5.61 -0.61
CA VAL A 119 -12.55 5.80 -0.97
C VAL A 119 -11.66 5.20 0.10
N THR A 120 -10.74 4.36 -0.32
CA THR A 120 -9.76 3.75 0.57
C THR A 120 -8.59 4.70 0.75
N GLN A 121 -8.20 4.88 2.01
CA GLN A 121 -6.92 5.50 2.33
C GLN A 121 -5.80 4.50 2.08
N ILE A 122 -4.65 5.02 1.73
CA ILE A 122 -3.48 4.20 1.52
C ILE A 122 -2.23 4.90 2.04
N PHE A 123 -1.28 4.09 2.47
CA PHE A 123 0.10 4.51 2.66
C PHE A 123 0.97 3.96 1.54
N VAL A 124 1.80 4.82 1.00
CA VAL A 124 2.77 4.48 -0.03
C VAL A 124 4.16 4.53 0.59
N VAL A 125 4.91 3.46 0.45
CA VAL A 125 6.26 3.33 1.00
C VAL A 125 7.20 2.84 -0.09
N LYS A 126 8.43 3.35 -0.10
CA LYS A 126 9.47 2.82 -0.98
C LYS A 126 9.85 1.42 -0.53
N GLU A 127 9.86 0.51 -1.45
CA GLU A 127 10.39 -0.82 -1.18
C GLU A 127 11.89 -0.76 -0.94
N LEU A 128 12.32 -1.34 0.17
CA LEU A 128 13.75 -1.46 0.45
C LEU A 128 14.34 -2.55 -0.45
N PRO A 129 15.50 -2.29 -1.08
CA PRO A 129 16.17 -3.32 -1.87
C PRO A 129 16.48 -4.52 -0.97
N ARG A 130 16.29 -5.72 -1.50
CA ARG A 130 16.68 -6.94 -0.80
C ARG A 130 18.16 -6.90 -0.52
N THR A 131 18.52 -7.01 0.73
CA THR A 131 19.92 -7.14 1.10
C THR A 131 20.38 -8.57 0.85
N LEU A 132 21.66 -8.78 0.50
CA LEU A 132 22.26 -10.11 0.41
C LEU A 132 22.02 -10.93 1.69
N TYR A 133 21.93 -10.25 2.84
CA TYR A 133 21.62 -10.86 4.12
C TYR A 133 20.24 -11.52 4.14
N THR A 134 19.18 -10.85 3.65
CA THR A 134 17.83 -11.44 3.61
C THR A 134 17.73 -12.61 2.65
N SER A 135 18.44 -12.57 1.53
CA SER A 135 18.51 -13.69 0.59
C SER A 135 19.33 -14.87 1.15
N MET A 136 20.37 -14.58 1.92
CA MET A 136 21.23 -15.57 2.54
C MET A 136 20.50 -16.44 3.57
N PHE A 137 19.50 -15.90 4.28
CA PHE A 137 18.76 -16.60 5.33
C PHE A 137 17.39 -17.12 4.89
N ILE A 138 17.01 -17.00 3.60
CA ILE A 138 15.71 -17.46 3.11
C ILE A 138 15.50 -18.98 3.33
N PHE A 139 16.57 -19.77 3.31
CA PHE A 139 16.50 -21.21 3.57
C PHE A 139 16.14 -21.55 5.03
N LEU A 140 16.32 -20.60 5.97
CA LEU A 140 15.88 -20.75 7.36
C LEU A 140 14.41 -20.37 7.56
N HIS A 141 13.76 -19.79 6.56
CA HIS A 141 12.37 -19.36 6.65
C HIS A 141 11.41 -20.49 7.08
N PRO A 142 11.54 -21.75 6.60
CA PRO A 142 10.72 -22.84 7.08
C PRO A 142 10.86 -23.12 8.59
N PHE A 143 12.00 -22.76 9.18
CA PHE A 143 12.27 -22.92 10.63
C PHE A 143 11.93 -21.67 11.46
N SER A 144 11.37 -20.62 10.83
CA SER A 144 10.98 -19.40 11.54
C SER A 144 9.75 -19.59 12.43
N SER A 145 8.98 -20.67 12.24
CA SER A 145 7.83 -20.98 13.08
C SER A 145 8.27 -21.56 14.42
N THR A 146 7.60 -21.17 15.51
CA THR A 146 7.82 -21.73 16.84
C THR A 146 7.61 -23.25 16.91
N PHE A 147 6.83 -23.79 15.97
CA PHE A 147 6.60 -25.23 15.84
C PHE A 147 7.87 -25.95 15.36
N ALA A 148 8.56 -25.42 14.35
CA ALA A 148 9.79 -26.04 13.84
C ALA A 148 10.88 -26.11 14.91
N TRP A 149 11.05 -25.03 15.70
CA TRP A 149 12.01 -25.02 16.82
C TRP A 149 11.61 -25.95 17.95
N ARG A 150 10.32 -26.13 18.26
CA ARG A 150 9.86 -27.15 19.23
C ARG A 150 10.17 -28.56 18.77
N VAL A 151 9.96 -28.86 17.49
CA VAL A 151 10.30 -30.19 16.94
C VAL A 151 11.80 -30.46 17.03
N VAL A 152 12.63 -29.44 16.73
CA VAL A 152 14.10 -29.54 16.85
C VAL A 152 14.51 -29.69 18.33
N ASP A 153 13.91 -28.92 19.22
CA ASP A 153 14.20 -28.95 20.66
C ASP A 153 13.79 -30.30 21.30
N GLU A 154 12.62 -30.86 20.95
CA GLU A 154 12.22 -32.20 21.36
C GLU A 154 13.11 -33.30 20.79
N PHE A 155 13.61 -33.12 19.56
CA PHE A 155 14.53 -34.08 18.95
C PHE A 155 15.90 -34.10 19.65
N PHE A 156 16.46 -32.95 20.03
CA PHE A 156 17.78 -32.86 20.66
C PHE A 156 17.75 -32.98 22.18
N ASN A 157 16.70 -32.50 22.84
CA ASN A 157 16.57 -32.47 24.31
C ASN A 157 15.63 -33.57 24.87
N GLY A 158 14.78 -34.15 24.02
CA GLY A 158 13.97 -35.32 24.37
C GLY A 158 14.88 -36.49 24.67
N GLY A 159 15.32 -36.59 25.92
CA GLY A 159 16.29 -37.59 26.34
C GLY A 159 15.96 -38.96 25.82
N PHE A 160 16.85 -39.52 25.07
CA PHE A 160 16.89 -40.92 24.67
C PHE A 160 17.12 -41.75 25.93
N ASN A 161 16.17 -41.73 26.89
CA ASN A 161 16.10 -42.68 27.94
C ASN A 161 15.63 -43.97 27.29
N ALA A 162 16.50 -44.95 27.32
CA ALA A 162 16.34 -46.31 26.80
C ALA A 162 15.05 -46.98 27.31
N PHE A 163 13.90 -46.53 26.81
CA PHE A 163 12.67 -47.26 26.99
C PHE A 163 12.67 -48.46 26.10
N THR A 164 12.74 -49.63 26.68
CA THR A 164 12.51 -50.97 26.20
C THR A 164 12.68 -51.18 24.70
N LEU A 165 13.49 -52.16 24.33
CA LEU A 165 13.95 -52.51 22.97
C LEU A 165 12.85 -52.52 21.89
N TYR A 166 11.60 -52.83 22.23
CA TYR A 166 10.45 -52.89 21.34
C TYR A 166 9.84 -51.49 21.05
N ALA A 167 9.65 -50.67 22.08
CA ALA A 167 9.13 -49.32 21.92
C ALA A 167 10.12 -48.46 21.11
N GLY A 168 11.43 -48.65 21.31
CA GLY A 168 12.48 -47.98 20.57
C GLY A 168 12.48 -48.31 19.09
N THR A 169 12.13 -49.55 18.68
CA THR A 169 12.09 -49.94 17.25
C THR A 169 10.89 -49.30 16.54
N ILE A 170 9.71 -49.28 17.17
CA ILE A 170 8.52 -48.63 16.63
C ILE A 170 8.74 -47.11 16.53
N LEU A 171 9.33 -46.48 17.56
CA LEU A 171 9.66 -45.06 17.57
C LEU A 171 10.65 -44.70 16.46
N ARG A 172 11.70 -45.55 16.26
CA ARG A 172 12.66 -45.39 15.15
C ARG A 172 11.98 -45.51 13.79
N LEU A 173 11.04 -46.41 13.62
CA LEU A 173 10.29 -46.58 12.38
C LEU A 173 9.41 -45.34 12.09
N ILE A 174 8.71 -44.85 13.11
CA ILE A 174 7.92 -43.61 13.02
C ILE A 174 8.81 -42.43 12.68
N PHE A 175 9.92 -42.25 13.39
CA PHE A 175 10.89 -41.18 13.11
C PHE A 175 11.54 -41.34 11.72
N SER A 176 11.83 -42.55 11.27
CA SER A 176 12.36 -42.78 9.95
C SER A 176 11.36 -42.37 8.85
N VAL A 177 10.11 -42.81 8.97
CA VAL A 177 9.06 -42.45 7.98
C VAL A 177 8.75 -40.96 8.01
N PHE A 178 8.54 -40.39 9.19
CA PHE A 178 8.24 -38.95 9.31
C PHE A 178 9.48 -38.07 9.09
N GLY A 179 10.62 -38.42 9.65
CA GLY A 179 11.82 -37.62 9.56
C GLY A 179 12.46 -37.67 8.16
N ILE A 180 12.59 -38.84 7.57
CA ILE A 180 13.27 -39.04 6.28
C ILE A 180 12.30 -38.81 5.11
N GLY A 181 11.02 -39.18 5.27
CA GLY A 181 10.01 -39.07 4.21
C GLY A 181 9.29 -37.73 4.23
N PHE A 182 8.57 -37.46 5.29
CA PHE A 182 7.63 -36.34 5.32
C PHE A 182 8.29 -34.97 5.54
N LEU A 183 9.23 -34.85 6.49
CA LEU A 183 9.87 -33.57 6.79
C LEU A 183 10.65 -32.97 5.61
N PRO A 184 11.45 -33.75 4.83
CA PRO A 184 12.12 -33.18 3.66
C PRO A 184 11.14 -32.72 2.57
N GLU A 185 10.04 -33.44 2.35
CA GLU A 185 9.03 -33.03 1.37
C GLU A 185 8.27 -31.77 1.84
N LEU A 186 7.93 -31.69 3.12
CA LEU A 186 7.36 -30.49 3.70
C LEU A 186 8.32 -29.30 3.56
N TYR A 187 9.61 -29.52 3.88
CA TYR A 187 10.65 -28.51 3.74
C TYR A 187 10.80 -28.05 2.30
N LYS A 188 10.87 -28.99 1.34
CA LYS A 188 10.93 -28.68 -0.10
C LYS A 188 9.72 -27.85 -0.54
N GLY A 189 8.51 -28.24 -0.12
CA GLY A 189 7.27 -27.53 -0.44
C GLY A 189 7.29 -26.09 0.10
N ILE A 190 7.61 -25.90 1.37
CA ILE A 190 7.67 -24.56 1.99
C ILE A 190 8.82 -23.73 1.38
N LEU A 191 9.97 -24.36 1.12
CA LEU A 191 11.10 -23.66 0.51
C LEU A 191 10.80 -23.25 -0.92
N LEU A 192 10.20 -24.13 -1.71
CA LEU A 192 9.79 -23.84 -3.08
C LEU A 192 8.78 -22.69 -3.09
N THR A 193 7.78 -22.74 -2.21
CA THR A 193 6.81 -21.66 -2.05
C THR A 193 7.50 -20.35 -1.68
N ALA A 194 8.44 -20.36 -0.73
CA ALA A 194 9.17 -19.17 -0.31
C ALA A 194 10.12 -18.63 -1.40
N LEU A 195 10.56 -19.48 -2.32
CA LEU A 195 11.39 -19.07 -3.46
C LEU A 195 10.54 -18.50 -4.61
N VAL A 196 9.39 -19.12 -4.89
CA VAL A 196 8.47 -18.69 -5.95
C VAL A 196 7.66 -17.46 -5.51
N THR A 197 7.11 -17.51 -4.30
CA THR A 197 6.40 -16.37 -3.68
C THR A 197 7.13 -15.97 -2.41
N PRO A 198 8.20 -15.18 -2.54
CA PRO A 198 8.97 -14.83 -1.37
C PRO A 198 8.12 -14.06 -0.38
N PRO A 199 8.25 -14.37 0.92
CA PRO A 199 7.49 -13.73 1.95
C PRO A 199 7.71 -12.22 1.88
N ASN A 200 6.64 -11.46 2.03
CA ASN A 200 6.74 -10.00 2.10
C ASN A 200 7.60 -9.62 3.33
N THR A 201 8.85 -9.27 3.05
CA THR A 201 9.82 -8.86 4.08
C THR A 201 9.66 -7.39 4.47
N SER A 202 8.67 -6.70 3.88
CA SER A 202 8.38 -5.32 4.28
C SER A 202 8.10 -5.26 5.78
N PRO A 203 8.75 -4.37 6.51
CA PRO A 203 8.46 -4.14 7.92
C PRO A 203 7.05 -3.56 8.13
N ILE A 204 6.35 -3.22 7.06
CA ILE A 204 5.06 -2.53 7.07
C ILE A 204 4.05 -3.41 6.33
N LYS A 205 3.10 -3.96 7.08
CA LYS A 205 2.01 -4.79 6.54
C LYS A 205 0.66 -4.11 6.69
N ASN A 206 0.48 -3.35 7.74
CA ASN A 206 -0.78 -2.72 8.10
C ASN A 206 -0.57 -1.32 8.71
N ALA A 207 -1.68 -0.62 8.95
CA ALA A 207 -1.67 0.72 9.51
C ALA A 207 -1.03 0.82 10.91
N LEU A 208 -1.12 -0.23 11.73
CA LEU A 208 -0.50 -0.24 13.07
C LEU A 208 1.03 -0.29 12.99
N ASP A 209 1.57 -0.97 11.98
CA ASP A 209 3.01 -1.00 11.77
C ASP A 209 3.53 0.38 11.33
N VAL A 210 2.74 1.13 10.55
CA VAL A 210 3.02 2.54 10.21
C VAL A 210 3.18 3.36 11.49
N ILE A 211 2.21 3.27 12.42
CA ILE A 211 2.27 4.01 13.70
C ILE A 211 3.54 3.66 14.48
N LYS A 212 3.90 2.36 14.59
CA LYS A 212 5.12 1.91 15.30
C LYS A 212 6.40 2.45 14.68
N LEU A 213 6.47 2.46 13.35
CA LEU A 213 7.66 2.92 12.62
C LEU A 213 7.82 4.44 12.67
N VAL A 214 6.73 5.18 12.63
CA VAL A 214 6.74 6.63 12.83
C VAL A 214 7.13 6.96 14.27
N ALA A 215 6.56 6.27 15.26
CA ALA A 215 6.90 6.46 16.67
C ALA A 215 8.38 6.16 16.97
N SER A 216 8.96 5.14 16.31
CA SER A 216 10.39 4.80 16.45
C SER A 216 11.33 5.71 15.67
N LYS A 217 10.82 6.72 14.97
CA LYS A 217 11.58 7.65 14.11
C LYS A 217 12.36 7.00 12.96
N LYS A 218 12.04 5.74 12.64
CA LYS A 218 12.66 5.04 11.50
C LYS A 218 12.12 5.57 10.17
N TYR A 219 10.84 5.98 10.17
CA TYR A 219 10.16 6.57 9.02
C TYR A 219 9.49 7.86 9.40
N HIS A 220 9.43 8.81 8.48
CA HIS A 220 8.68 10.04 8.62
C HIS A 220 7.34 9.92 7.89
N LEU A 221 6.26 10.33 8.54
CA LEU A 221 4.98 10.44 7.89
C LEU A 221 4.98 11.67 6.99
N ALA A 222 4.55 11.52 5.75
CA ALA A 222 4.35 12.61 4.81
C ALA A 222 2.91 12.60 4.30
N CYS A 223 2.27 13.75 4.26
CA CYS A 223 0.95 13.95 3.67
C CYS A 223 0.81 15.37 3.14
N ASN A 224 -0.17 15.61 2.30
CA ASN A 224 -0.49 16.95 1.87
C ASN A 224 -1.20 17.72 2.99
N ARG A 225 -0.81 18.97 3.19
CA ARG A 225 -1.35 19.82 4.26
C ARG A 225 -2.84 20.10 4.09
N ASN A 226 -3.30 20.23 2.85
CA ASN A 226 -4.67 20.61 2.50
C ASN A 226 -5.58 19.40 2.29
N THR A 227 -5.38 18.33 3.07
CA THR A 227 -6.19 17.13 3.01
C THR A 227 -6.97 16.91 4.29
N TRP A 228 -8.15 16.32 4.16
CA TRP A 228 -8.96 15.91 5.30
C TRP A 228 -8.20 14.97 6.27
N PHE A 229 -7.23 14.20 5.76
CA PHE A 229 -6.42 13.31 6.59
C PHE A 229 -5.59 14.12 7.61
N TYR A 230 -4.99 15.22 7.17
CA TYR A 230 -4.22 16.08 8.06
C TYR A 230 -5.13 16.83 9.05
N GLU A 231 -6.33 17.25 8.61
CA GLU A 231 -7.35 17.83 9.49
C GLU A 231 -7.74 16.82 10.60
N GLU A 232 -8.09 15.57 10.21
CA GLU A 232 -8.44 14.51 11.16
C GLU A 232 -7.24 14.10 12.06
N LEU A 233 -6.03 14.13 11.52
CA LEU A 233 -4.83 13.87 12.33
C LEU A 233 -4.72 14.85 13.51
N ASN A 234 -5.13 16.10 13.32
CA ASN A 234 -5.09 17.12 14.38
C ASN A 234 -6.27 17.02 15.35
N ASP A 235 -7.47 16.79 14.85
CA ASP A 235 -8.72 17.04 15.60
C ASP A 235 -9.52 15.77 15.92
N SER A 236 -9.28 14.67 15.21
CA SER A 236 -10.09 13.45 15.35
C SER A 236 -9.94 12.79 16.73
N THR A 237 -11.05 12.24 17.21
CA THR A 237 -11.11 11.38 18.40
C THR A 237 -10.98 9.89 18.09
N ASP A 238 -10.89 9.53 16.80
CA ASP A 238 -10.70 8.14 16.36
C ASP A 238 -9.40 7.56 16.95
N PRO A 239 -9.43 6.36 17.55
CA PRO A 239 -8.26 5.74 18.16
C PRO A 239 -7.04 5.64 17.25
N PHE A 240 -7.24 5.41 15.95
CA PHE A 240 -6.15 5.38 14.97
C PHE A 240 -5.46 6.75 14.86
N PHE A 241 -6.22 7.83 14.65
CA PHE A 241 -5.66 9.17 14.54
C PHE A 241 -5.05 9.66 15.86
N VAL A 242 -5.64 9.31 17.00
CA VAL A 242 -5.07 9.64 18.33
C VAL A 242 -3.70 9.00 18.53
N GLN A 243 -3.55 7.72 18.14
CA GLN A 243 -2.26 7.03 18.22
C GLN A 243 -1.24 7.60 17.24
N LEU A 244 -1.66 7.86 16.01
CA LEU A 244 -0.81 8.45 14.99
C LEU A 244 -0.35 9.87 15.37
N ARG A 245 -1.23 10.68 15.95
CA ARG A 245 -0.91 12.02 16.50
C ARG A 245 0.15 11.93 17.58
N LYS A 246 0.05 10.97 18.51
CA LYS A 246 1.09 10.72 19.52
C LYS A 246 2.42 10.34 18.90
N ALA A 247 2.41 9.52 17.86
CA ALA A 247 3.62 9.14 17.14
C ALA A 247 4.26 10.33 16.41
N THR A 248 3.44 11.18 15.80
CA THR A 248 3.92 12.37 15.05
C THR A 248 4.32 13.53 15.96
N ALA A 249 3.90 13.55 17.22
CA ALA A 249 4.35 14.57 18.18
C ALA A 249 5.87 14.57 18.39
N ALA A 250 6.50 13.38 18.40
CA ALA A 250 7.94 13.21 18.52
C ALA A 250 8.68 13.12 17.17
N ASN A 251 7.94 12.99 16.07
CA ASN A 251 8.42 12.85 14.72
C ASN A 251 7.49 13.60 13.75
N PRO A 252 7.67 14.92 13.59
CA PRO A 252 6.73 15.77 12.87
C PRO A 252 6.44 15.34 11.45
N VAL A 253 5.21 15.55 11.02
CA VAL A 253 4.76 15.27 9.66
C VAL A 253 5.52 16.13 8.66
N VAL A 254 5.96 15.54 7.59
CA VAL A 254 6.63 16.22 6.49
C VAL A 254 5.63 16.52 5.39
N PHE A 255 5.62 17.76 4.93
CA PHE A 255 4.77 18.18 3.82
C PHE A 255 5.62 18.21 2.55
N PRO A 256 5.27 17.40 1.52
CA PRO A 256 5.94 17.51 0.23
C PRO A 256 5.68 18.91 -0.35
N GLU A 257 6.66 19.44 -1.07
CA GLU A 257 6.42 20.64 -1.87
C GLU A 257 5.23 20.39 -2.79
N GLU A 258 4.26 21.30 -2.81
CA GLU A 258 2.98 21.20 -3.55
C GLU A 258 3.17 21.14 -5.09
N ARG A 259 4.41 21.13 -5.56
CA ARG A 259 4.74 20.99 -6.98
C ARG A 259 4.60 19.54 -7.44
N ARG A 260 4.09 19.38 -8.66
CA ARG A 260 4.06 18.08 -9.35
C ARG A 260 5.42 17.38 -9.21
N GLY A 261 5.45 16.24 -8.54
CA GLY A 261 6.68 15.47 -8.27
C GLY A 261 7.15 15.43 -6.81
N GLY A 262 6.43 16.05 -5.88
CA GLY A 262 6.78 15.99 -4.44
C GLY A 262 6.83 14.57 -3.90
N LEU A 263 5.85 13.72 -4.26
CA LEU A 263 5.85 12.30 -3.94
C LEU A 263 7.10 11.59 -4.46
N GLN A 264 7.47 11.79 -5.74
CA GLN A 264 8.60 11.12 -6.34
C GLN A 264 9.91 11.48 -5.63
N LYS A 265 10.11 12.76 -5.29
CA LYS A 265 11.29 13.21 -4.54
C LYS A 265 11.35 12.62 -3.12
N LEU A 266 10.22 12.48 -2.44
CA LEU A 266 10.15 11.81 -1.14
C LEU A 266 10.47 10.33 -1.26
N MET A 267 9.93 9.67 -2.28
CA MET A 267 10.20 8.25 -2.53
C MET A 267 11.66 8.00 -2.89
N GLU A 268 12.33 8.90 -3.60
CA GLU A 268 13.76 8.80 -3.89
C GLU A 268 14.62 8.86 -2.63
N LYS A 269 14.28 9.73 -1.67
CA LYS A 269 15.02 9.86 -0.41
C LYS A 269 14.93 8.62 0.48
N GLY A 270 13.85 7.83 0.38
CA GLY A 270 13.58 6.71 1.29
C GLY A 270 13.17 7.16 2.70
N ASN A 271 12.84 6.23 3.58
CA ASN A 271 12.44 6.48 4.97
C ASN A 271 11.21 7.39 5.14
N PHE A 272 10.36 7.48 4.12
CA PHE A 272 9.10 8.20 4.16
C PHE A 272 7.93 7.25 3.93
N ILE A 273 6.86 7.48 4.67
CA ILE A 273 5.56 6.87 4.47
C ILE A 273 4.65 7.99 3.99
N TYR A 274 4.23 7.92 2.74
CA TYR A 274 3.36 8.93 2.14
C TYR A 274 1.91 8.51 2.20
N GLN A 275 1.07 9.34 2.80
CA GLN A 275 -0.37 9.12 2.84
C GLN A 275 -1.04 9.72 1.60
N THR A 276 -1.90 8.95 0.96
CA THR A 276 -2.75 9.38 -0.16
C THR A 276 -4.05 8.56 -0.19
N GLN A 277 -4.80 8.67 -1.26
CA GLN A 277 -6.08 7.99 -1.48
C GLN A 277 -6.12 7.36 -2.87
N GLU A 278 -6.97 6.36 -3.07
CA GLU A 278 -7.12 5.63 -4.34
C GLU A 278 -7.56 6.55 -5.51
N ASP A 279 -8.30 7.59 -5.20
CA ASP A 279 -8.85 8.55 -6.19
C ASP A 279 -7.90 9.70 -6.53
N THR A 280 -6.62 9.60 -6.15
CA THR A 280 -5.63 10.66 -6.40
C THR A 280 -4.65 10.30 -7.50
N ILE A 281 -4.09 11.33 -8.14
CA ILE A 281 -3.01 11.18 -9.12
C ILE A 281 -1.74 10.61 -8.48
N ASP A 282 -1.51 10.87 -7.20
CA ASP A 282 -0.35 10.34 -6.46
C ASP A 282 -0.44 8.84 -6.27
N PHE A 283 -1.65 8.30 -6.07
CA PHE A 283 -1.85 6.85 -6.05
C PHE A 283 -1.54 6.20 -7.39
N GLN A 284 -1.99 6.80 -8.50
CA GLN A 284 -1.67 6.28 -9.83
C GLN A 284 -0.18 6.28 -10.08
N LYS A 285 0.52 7.37 -9.77
CA LYS A 285 1.97 7.43 -9.87
C LYS A 285 2.67 6.41 -8.97
N ALA A 286 2.14 6.16 -7.76
CA ALA A 286 2.67 5.13 -6.88
C ALA A 286 2.50 3.74 -7.49
N ARG A 287 1.35 3.46 -8.14
CA ARG A 287 1.11 2.20 -8.87
C ARG A 287 2.02 2.03 -10.09
N GLU A 288 2.33 3.12 -10.77
CA GLU A 288 3.26 3.13 -11.92
C GLU A 288 4.72 2.99 -11.48
N SER A 289 5.03 3.28 -10.23
CA SER A 289 6.37 3.19 -9.70
C SER A 289 6.78 1.73 -9.46
N CYS A 290 7.96 1.38 -9.91
CA CYS A 290 8.48 0.01 -9.85
C CYS A 290 8.93 -0.44 -8.45
N ARG A 291 9.00 0.49 -7.48
CA ARG A 291 9.58 0.21 -6.14
C ARG A 291 8.72 0.79 -5.01
N THR A 292 7.41 0.66 -5.14
CA THR A 292 6.49 1.15 -4.12
C THR A 292 5.62 0.02 -3.57
N ILE A 293 5.48 0.00 -2.26
CA ILE A 293 4.53 -0.84 -1.54
C ILE A 293 3.34 0.03 -1.18
N ILE A 294 2.16 -0.46 -1.48
CA ILE A 294 0.88 0.18 -1.16
C ILE A 294 0.25 -0.59 -0.01
N ILE A 295 -0.10 0.12 1.06
CA ILE A 295 -0.67 -0.44 2.28
C ILE A 295 -2.04 0.18 2.49
N SER A 296 -3.07 -0.64 2.44
CA SER A 296 -4.47 -0.26 2.70
C SER A 296 -5.06 -0.99 3.91
N GLU A 297 -4.41 -2.06 4.36
CA GLU A 297 -4.91 -2.90 5.44
C GLU A 297 -4.93 -2.16 6.79
N GLY A 298 -6.07 -2.24 7.47
CA GLY A 298 -6.29 -1.60 8.76
C GLY A 298 -6.55 -0.10 8.71
N LEU A 299 -6.77 0.46 7.51
CA LEU A 299 -7.17 1.85 7.34
C LEU A 299 -8.69 1.97 7.17
N PRO A 300 -9.31 2.98 7.78
CA PRO A 300 -10.76 3.16 7.67
C PRO A 300 -11.15 3.59 6.25
N TYR A 301 -12.21 2.99 5.73
CA TYR A 301 -12.89 3.50 4.53
C TYR A 301 -13.59 4.81 4.85
N ARG A 302 -13.58 5.72 3.92
CA ARG A 302 -14.29 6.99 4.04
C ARG A 302 -15.20 7.21 2.83
N SER A 303 -16.43 7.59 3.11
CA SER A 303 -17.35 7.98 2.06
C SER A 303 -16.93 9.31 1.43
N ALA A 304 -17.08 9.40 0.13
CA ALA A 304 -16.77 10.56 -0.66
C ALA A 304 -18.08 11.23 -1.15
N HIS A 305 -18.14 12.55 -1.06
CA HIS A 305 -19.36 13.35 -1.23
C HIS A 305 -19.08 14.57 -2.09
N PHE A 306 -20.08 15.04 -2.81
CA PHE A 306 -20.06 16.42 -3.28
C PHE A 306 -20.28 17.37 -2.11
N MET A 307 -19.64 18.52 -2.17
CA MET A 307 -19.73 19.52 -1.14
C MET A 307 -20.53 20.72 -1.62
N TRP A 308 -21.38 21.21 -0.74
CA TRP A 308 -22.33 22.29 -1.03
C TRP A 308 -22.20 23.38 0.02
N ASN A 309 -22.42 24.62 -0.39
CA ASN A 309 -22.71 25.65 0.59
C ASN A 309 -24.04 25.33 1.33
N ALA A 310 -24.18 25.79 2.55
CA ALA A 310 -25.42 25.62 3.30
C ALA A 310 -26.63 26.10 2.47
N ASP A 311 -27.74 25.40 2.57
CA ASP A 311 -29.03 25.74 1.93
C ASP A 311 -29.02 25.77 0.39
N ASN A 312 -28.14 25.00 -0.26
CA ASN A 312 -28.13 24.91 -1.71
C ASN A 312 -29.38 24.16 -2.25
N PRO A 313 -30.20 24.82 -3.11
CA PRO A 313 -31.48 24.25 -3.57
C PRO A 313 -31.32 23.08 -4.55
N PHE A 314 -30.15 22.89 -5.15
CA PHE A 314 -29.90 21.80 -6.10
C PHE A 314 -29.51 20.49 -5.41
N ARG A 315 -29.02 20.54 -4.16
CA ARG A 315 -28.52 19.39 -3.41
C ARG A 315 -29.51 18.23 -3.40
N GLU A 316 -30.75 18.48 -2.99
CA GLU A 316 -31.75 17.41 -2.83
C GLU A 316 -32.06 16.68 -4.15
N LYS A 317 -32.04 17.40 -5.28
CA LYS A 317 -32.22 16.77 -6.60
C LYS A 317 -31.07 15.89 -6.98
N ILE A 318 -29.85 16.34 -6.74
CA ILE A 318 -28.61 15.55 -7.01
C ILE A 318 -28.57 14.35 -6.07
N ASP A 319 -28.86 14.52 -4.78
CA ASP A 319 -28.90 13.43 -3.79
C ASP A 319 -29.86 12.31 -4.20
N ARG A 320 -31.04 12.65 -4.74
CA ARG A 320 -31.96 11.65 -5.30
C ARG A 320 -31.37 10.90 -6.50
N GLN A 321 -30.57 11.57 -7.34
CA GLN A 321 -29.94 10.91 -8.48
C GLN A 321 -28.79 10.03 -8.06
N ILE A 322 -28.00 10.41 -7.06
CA ILE A 322 -26.95 9.58 -6.47
C ILE A 322 -27.56 8.23 -6.02
N LEU A 323 -28.65 8.28 -5.26
CA LEU A 323 -29.33 7.07 -4.77
C LEU A 323 -29.91 6.22 -5.90
N LYS A 324 -30.53 6.85 -6.90
CA LYS A 324 -31.17 6.12 -8.02
C LYS A 324 -30.15 5.49 -8.98
N ASN A 325 -29.00 6.11 -9.14
CA ASN A 325 -28.00 5.71 -10.13
C ASN A 325 -26.75 5.12 -9.50
N TYR A 326 -26.86 4.54 -8.31
CA TYR A 326 -25.71 3.95 -7.59
C TYR A 326 -24.95 2.92 -8.43
N ALA A 327 -25.64 2.00 -9.09
CA ALA A 327 -25.04 0.99 -9.95
C ALA A 327 -24.24 1.58 -11.12
N MET A 328 -24.73 2.69 -11.70
CA MET A 328 -24.01 3.42 -12.75
C MET A 328 -22.73 4.05 -12.19
N THR A 329 -22.82 4.71 -11.04
CA THR A 329 -21.67 5.32 -10.36
C THR A 329 -20.58 4.27 -10.09
N GLU A 330 -20.97 3.11 -9.57
CA GLU A 330 -20.07 1.99 -9.32
C GLU A 330 -19.43 1.46 -10.61
N SER A 331 -20.22 1.32 -11.69
CA SER A 331 -19.71 0.89 -13.00
C SER A 331 -18.66 1.86 -13.56
N VAL A 332 -18.91 3.17 -13.46
CA VAL A 332 -17.95 4.20 -13.87
C VAL A 332 -16.70 4.11 -13.00
N GLN A 333 -16.85 4.02 -11.68
CA GLN A 333 -15.72 3.89 -10.75
C GLN A 333 -14.85 2.68 -11.07
N ARG A 334 -15.45 1.51 -11.29
CA ARG A 334 -14.70 0.30 -11.68
C ARG A 334 -13.89 0.49 -12.95
N ARG A 335 -14.45 1.19 -13.94
CA ARG A 335 -13.74 1.47 -15.18
C ARG A 335 -12.49 2.33 -14.97
N TYR A 336 -12.52 3.29 -14.05
CA TYR A 336 -11.37 4.16 -13.76
C TYR A 336 -10.35 3.54 -12.81
N PHE A 337 -10.80 2.78 -11.80
CA PHE A 337 -9.92 2.34 -10.71
C PHE A 337 -9.59 0.84 -10.74
N GLN A 338 -10.45 0.01 -11.33
CA GLN A 338 -10.27 -1.45 -11.34
C GLN A 338 -9.92 -2.02 -12.72
N ASN A 339 -9.92 -1.21 -13.78
CA ASN A 339 -9.66 -1.72 -15.12
C ASN A 339 -8.20 -2.11 -15.27
N LYS A 340 -7.96 -3.42 -15.51
CA LYS A 340 -6.63 -4.00 -15.76
C LYS A 340 -5.90 -3.37 -16.96
N ASN A 341 -6.62 -2.70 -17.88
CA ASN A 341 -6.01 -2.00 -19.00
C ASN A 341 -5.20 -0.76 -18.58
N ILE A 342 -5.48 -0.20 -17.39
CA ILE A 342 -4.59 0.80 -16.76
C ILE A 342 -3.29 0.11 -16.31
N GLU A 343 -3.31 -1.18 -16.01
CA GLU A 343 -2.12 -1.98 -15.74
C GLU A 343 -1.24 -2.18 -16.98
N ALA A 344 -1.83 -2.25 -18.17
CA ALA A 344 -1.10 -2.33 -19.45
C ALA A 344 -0.35 -1.02 -19.80
N MET A 345 -0.70 0.09 -19.18
CA MET A 345 0.03 1.37 -19.30
C MET A 345 1.20 1.49 -18.31
N ARG A 346 1.51 0.46 -17.53
CA ARG A 346 2.68 0.51 -16.67
C ARG A 346 3.93 0.54 -17.55
N PRO A 347 4.85 1.49 -17.34
CA PRO A 347 6.15 1.39 -17.95
C PRO A 347 6.72 0.02 -17.58
N SER A 348 7.26 -0.69 -18.55
CA SER A 348 7.99 -1.93 -18.30
C SER A 348 9.13 -1.58 -17.37
N CYS A 349 9.00 -1.93 -16.09
CA CYS A 349 10.07 -1.69 -15.14
C CYS A 349 11.30 -2.49 -15.59
N PRO A 350 12.52 -1.91 -15.51
CA PRO A 350 13.74 -2.65 -15.77
C PRO A 350 13.76 -3.92 -14.89
N PRO A 351 14.26 -5.06 -15.41
CA PRO A 351 14.23 -6.33 -14.68
C PRO A 351 14.92 -6.30 -13.31
N ASP A 352 15.89 -5.40 -13.12
CA ASP A 352 16.58 -5.15 -11.84
C ASP A 352 15.74 -4.31 -10.84
N GLN A 353 14.62 -3.73 -11.30
CA GLN A 353 13.73 -2.89 -10.51
C GLN A 353 12.39 -3.56 -10.21
N TYR A 354 12.18 -4.77 -10.70
CA TYR A 354 10.97 -5.52 -10.35
C TYR A 354 11.03 -5.92 -8.87
N THR A 355 10.07 -5.43 -8.13
CA THR A 355 9.63 -6.13 -6.94
C THR A 355 9.08 -7.46 -7.42
N GLN A 356 9.57 -8.55 -6.89
CA GLN A 356 9.16 -9.89 -7.29
C GLN A 356 7.64 -9.97 -7.35
N ARG A 357 7.12 -9.90 -8.55
CA ARG A 357 5.78 -10.36 -8.91
C ARG A 357 5.87 -11.83 -9.24
N GLU A 358 4.74 -12.49 -9.16
CA GLU A 358 4.55 -13.94 -9.31
C GLU A 358 5.24 -14.59 -10.53
N ASP A 359 5.77 -13.79 -11.46
CA ASP A 359 6.38 -14.26 -12.73
C ASP A 359 7.91 -14.15 -12.77
N GLU A 360 8.59 -13.79 -11.67
CA GLU A 360 10.06 -13.75 -11.69
C GLU A 360 10.67 -15.16 -11.67
N ALA A 361 11.41 -15.45 -12.73
CA ALA A 361 12.28 -16.62 -12.76
C ALA A 361 13.24 -16.60 -11.55
N LEU A 362 13.42 -17.77 -10.92
CA LEU A 362 14.35 -17.99 -9.82
C LEU A 362 15.73 -17.39 -10.16
N ASN A 363 16.11 -16.33 -9.47
CA ASN A 363 17.42 -15.71 -9.66
C ASN A 363 18.47 -16.44 -8.79
N VAL A 364 19.71 -16.52 -9.26
CA VAL A 364 20.84 -17.13 -8.53
C VAL A 364 20.97 -16.54 -7.12
N PHE A 365 20.67 -15.26 -6.95
CA PHE A 365 20.65 -14.61 -5.63
C PHE A 365 19.62 -15.19 -4.66
N SER A 366 18.52 -15.73 -5.16
CA SER A 366 17.47 -16.35 -4.32
C SER A 366 17.92 -17.68 -3.69
N VAL A 367 18.86 -18.36 -4.33
CA VAL A 367 19.43 -19.64 -3.86
C VAL A 367 20.85 -19.52 -3.30
N PHE A 368 21.41 -18.31 -3.28
CA PHE A 368 22.78 -18.05 -2.82
C PHE A 368 23.05 -18.56 -1.41
N GLY A 369 22.08 -18.39 -0.49
CA GLY A 369 22.21 -18.88 0.89
C GLY A 369 22.41 -20.39 0.98
N GLN A 370 21.75 -21.18 0.12
CA GLN A 370 21.89 -22.63 0.08
C GLN A 370 23.29 -23.06 -0.39
N PHE A 371 23.81 -22.39 -1.42
CA PHE A 371 25.18 -22.63 -1.88
C PHE A 371 26.21 -22.24 -0.83
N ALA A 372 26.00 -21.13 -0.11
CA ALA A 372 26.87 -20.70 0.96
C ALA A 372 26.95 -21.73 2.10
N VAL A 373 25.79 -22.29 2.52
CA VAL A 373 25.77 -23.34 3.55
C VAL A 373 26.41 -24.63 3.07
N MET A 374 26.18 -25.03 1.82
CA MET A 374 26.82 -26.21 1.22
C MET A 374 28.34 -26.04 1.19
N CYS A 375 28.83 -24.90 0.75
CA CYS A 375 30.27 -24.61 0.73
C CYS A 375 30.86 -24.60 2.16
N ALA A 376 30.18 -23.99 3.13
CA ALA A 376 30.62 -24.02 4.52
C ALA A 376 30.67 -25.46 5.08
N GLY A 377 29.66 -26.27 4.79
CA GLY A 377 29.66 -27.71 5.16
C GLY A 377 30.82 -28.48 4.57
N LEU A 378 31.13 -28.26 3.27
CA LEU A 378 32.28 -28.88 2.62
C LEU A 378 33.61 -28.46 3.27
N VAL A 379 33.78 -27.20 3.60
CA VAL A 379 34.97 -26.69 4.29
C VAL A 379 35.13 -27.38 5.67
N ILE A 380 34.04 -27.47 6.44
CA ILE A 380 34.08 -28.14 7.75
C ILE A 380 34.42 -29.61 7.60
N ALA A 381 33.84 -30.29 6.60
CA ALA A 381 34.12 -31.71 6.34
C ALA A 381 35.61 -31.92 5.95
N LEU A 382 36.18 -31.03 5.14
CA LEU A 382 37.59 -31.08 4.79
C LEU A 382 38.49 -30.85 5.99
N ILE A 383 38.14 -29.90 6.87
CA ILE A 383 38.90 -29.67 8.12
C ILE A 383 38.82 -30.92 9.03
N ALA A 384 37.64 -31.53 9.18
CA ALA A 384 37.49 -32.76 9.95
C ALA A 384 38.32 -33.91 9.37
N LEU A 385 38.31 -34.11 8.07
CA LEU A 385 39.13 -35.10 7.38
C LEU A 385 40.61 -34.85 7.59
N CYS A 386 41.10 -33.61 7.48
CA CYS A 386 42.48 -33.25 7.76
C CYS A 386 42.88 -33.58 9.20
N MET A 387 42.01 -33.32 10.17
CA MET A 387 42.21 -33.64 11.56
C MET A 387 42.28 -35.18 11.78
N GLU A 388 41.36 -35.93 11.22
CA GLU A 388 41.42 -37.42 11.28
C GLU A 388 42.72 -37.99 10.72
N ILE A 389 43.13 -37.51 9.54
CA ILE A 389 44.38 -37.93 8.89
C ILE A 389 45.57 -37.61 9.80
N THR A 390 45.62 -36.41 10.36
CA THR A 390 46.75 -35.99 11.25
C THR A 390 46.76 -36.85 12.53
N VAL A 391 45.63 -37.11 13.15
CA VAL A 391 45.52 -37.98 14.33
C VAL A 391 45.96 -39.39 13.99
N HIS A 392 45.50 -39.94 12.86
CA HIS A 392 45.90 -41.28 12.40
C HIS A 392 47.41 -41.41 12.19
N PHE A 393 48.04 -40.45 11.49
CA PHE A 393 49.47 -40.42 11.31
C PHE A 393 50.21 -40.28 12.62
N THR A 394 49.72 -39.49 13.57
CA THR A 394 50.36 -39.29 14.90
C THR A 394 50.28 -40.59 15.72
N ILE A 395 49.14 -41.26 15.72
CA ILE A 395 49.00 -42.58 16.39
C ILE A 395 49.88 -43.62 15.75
N ALA A 396 49.90 -43.74 14.41
CA ALA A 396 50.77 -44.68 13.69
C ALA A 396 52.26 -44.44 14.02
N LYS A 397 52.68 -43.19 14.12
CA LYS A 397 54.07 -42.83 14.49
C LYS A 397 54.40 -43.20 15.95
N ILE A 398 53.44 -43.09 16.87
CA ILE A 398 53.59 -43.51 18.25
C ILE A 398 53.72 -45.06 18.33
N TRP A 399 52.90 -45.80 17.62
CA TRP A 399 52.97 -47.26 17.56
C TRP A 399 54.28 -47.77 16.98
N THR A 400 54.78 -47.15 15.90
CA THR A 400 56.09 -47.52 15.32
C THR A 400 57.29 -47.17 16.22
N GLN A 401 57.12 -46.22 17.18
CA GLN A 401 58.13 -45.96 18.19
C GLN A 401 58.10 -46.89 19.38
N LEU A 402 56.91 -47.41 19.71
CA LEU A 402 56.72 -48.41 20.79
C LEU A 402 57.22 -49.80 20.38
N ASP A 403 57.06 -50.18 19.12
CA ASP A 403 57.55 -51.46 18.59
C ASP A 403 59.09 -51.54 18.43
N LYS A 404 59.77 -50.36 18.54
CA LYS A 404 61.24 -50.28 18.47
C LYS A 404 61.91 -50.30 19.85
N LYS A 405 61.20 -50.35 20.91
CA LYS A 405 61.71 -50.52 22.29
C LYS A 405 61.45 -51.95 22.78
#